data_5f8418496a20fef48810da53ace50399
#
_entry.id   5f8418496a20fef48810da53ace50399
#
_cell.length_a   1.000
_cell.length_b   1.000
_cell.length_c   1.000
_cell.angle_alpha   90.00
_cell.angle_beta   90.00
_cell.angle_gamma   90.00
#
_symmetry.space_group_name_H-M   'P 1'
#
loop_
_entity.id
_entity.type
_entity.pdbx_description
1 polymer ?
#
loop_
_entity_poly.entity_id
_entity_poly.type
_entity_poly.pdbx_seq_one_letter_code
_entity_poly.pdbx_strand_id
1 'polypeptide(L)'
;MSNGEDDESLAVTPTEIEETLQEIADDLSNADSEAALDAVEESLNSTTQALESIEADDEEAESELKDQLNELEDTLETQRGPYPQDAIDICADVKRTIAETRWTVDGDGAVSDAGEAFLDAVSSFFQMDSFDASDDNSVTEIISEVTTAIETASLNPDDDAAVIEELLKAASTLQSAVEAAESWDDLETNEQLMAEGFYDVLGHYKDFPPELSALKEWEQRGRVDMILLAKDSLQSEFMQNHCMQALIRLGDSAALDEMESMAQRRDAQAIEALGKMGKEATPAVETLIEYVDEDSNPTLQKTTFRALGEIGSEKATQPLANKLVIENDDVRPFAARALGLIGDTRAIRPLQRTIETDDVLSVRAAAGWALRQIGTESALRTVAEYTDVDNYLLQHEAKKASACLEETTELA
;
A
#
# COMPACT_ATOMS: atom_id res chain seq x y z
N MET A 1 10.39 70.58 -43.55
CA MET A 1 9.69 70.98 -42.29
C MET A 1 8.98 69.73 -41.85
N SER A 2 9.60 69.04 -40.94
CA SER A 2 9.03 67.85 -40.31
C SER A 2 9.29 68.08 -38.82
N ASN A 3 8.20 68.36 -38.11
CA ASN A 3 8.22 68.39 -36.65
C ASN A 3 8.31 66.95 -36.17
N GLY A 4 9.43 66.60 -35.55
CA GLY A 4 9.49 65.48 -34.64
C GLY A 4 8.86 65.97 -33.33
N GLU A 5 7.78 65.37 -32.92
CA GLU A 5 7.32 65.36 -31.54
C GLU A 5 8.19 64.33 -30.83
N ASP A 6 9.15 64.81 -30.02
CA ASP A 6 9.86 64.00 -29.05
C ASP A 6 8.84 63.60 -27.96
N ASP A 7 8.46 62.33 -27.96
CA ASP A 7 7.79 61.67 -26.87
C ASP A 7 8.86 61.42 -25.77
N GLU A 8 9.18 62.44 -24.96
CA GLU A 8 9.94 62.27 -23.74
C GLU A 8 9.06 61.50 -22.77
N SER A 9 9.10 60.17 -22.77
CA SER A 9 8.71 59.41 -21.59
C SER A 9 9.63 59.84 -20.46
N LEU A 10 9.09 60.58 -19.48
CA LEU A 10 9.77 60.98 -18.27
C LEU A 10 10.31 59.71 -17.60
N ALA A 11 11.60 59.45 -17.71
CA ALA A 11 12.26 58.38 -17.00
C ALA A 11 12.19 58.70 -15.50
N VAL A 12 11.52 57.89 -14.71
CA VAL A 12 11.43 58.00 -13.24
C VAL A 12 12.84 57.92 -12.67
N THR A 13 13.23 58.86 -11.83
CA THR A 13 14.55 58.91 -11.21
C THR A 13 14.58 58.15 -9.88
N PRO A 14 15.76 57.63 -9.46
CA PRO A 14 15.90 56.98 -8.14
C PRO A 14 15.40 57.85 -6.97
N THR A 15 15.62 59.15 -7.03
CA THR A 15 15.17 60.10 -6.00
C THR A 15 13.62 60.18 -5.94
N GLU A 16 12.94 60.14 -7.08
CA GLU A 16 11.46 60.13 -7.11
C GLU A 16 10.88 58.82 -6.54
N ILE A 17 11.59 57.69 -6.76
CA ILE A 17 11.19 56.39 -6.13
C ILE A 17 11.38 56.46 -4.61
N GLU A 18 12.51 57.02 -4.13
CA GLU A 18 12.77 57.16 -2.70
C GLU A 18 11.70 58.03 -2.03
N GLU A 19 11.31 59.17 -2.67
CA GLU A 19 10.20 60.00 -2.18
C GLU A 19 8.88 59.23 -2.16
N THR A 20 8.58 58.44 -3.19
CA THR A 20 7.35 57.61 -3.27
C THR A 20 7.35 56.51 -2.20
N LEU A 21 8.45 55.83 -1.96
CA LEU A 21 8.57 54.80 -0.91
C LEU A 21 8.35 55.43 0.49
N GLN A 22 8.82 56.68 0.70
CA GLN A 22 8.58 57.38 1.95
C GLN A 22 7.10 57.77 2.13
N GLU A 23 6.41 58.17 1.05
CA GLU A 23 4.96 58.43 1.08
C GLU A 23 4.17 57.15 1.36
N ILE A 24 4.56 56.03 0.72
CA ILE A 24 3.97 54.72 0.95
C ILE A 24 4.18 54.27 2.41
N ALA A 25 5.37 54.48 3.00
CA ALA A 25 5.63 54.19 4.42
C ALA A 25 4.73 54.98 5.36
N ASP A 26 4.51 56.27 5.05
CA ASP A 26 3.60 57.13 5.83
C ASP A 26 2.14 56.66 5.67
N ASP A 27 1.70 56.33 4.46
CA ASP A 27 0.36 55.78 4.19
C ASP A 27 0.13 54.43 4.88
N LEU A 28 1.11 53.55 4.84
CA LEU A 28 1.08 52.26 5.52
C LEU A 28 0.96 52.42 7.04
N SER A 29 1.72 53.38 7.61
CA SER A 29 1.66 53.64 9.05
C SER A 29 0.33 54.21 9.52
N ASN A 30 -0.47 54.81 8.62
CA ASN A 30 -1.77 55.40 8.88
C ASN A 30 -2.94 54.53 8.39
N ALA A 31 -2.67 53.42 7.72
CA ALA A 31 -3.70 52.50 7.24
C ALA A 31 -4.41 51.83 8.43
N ASP A 32 -5.72 52.05 8.54
CA ASP A 32 -6.59 51.54 9.61
C ASP A 32 -7.69 50.59 9.09
N SER A 33 -7.62 50.22 7.83
CA SER A 33 -8.57 49.32 7.19
C SER A 33 -7.94 48.52 6.04
N GLU A 34 -8.51 47.36 5.71
CA GLU A 34 -8.08 46.54 4.57
C GLU A 34 -8.13 47.35 3.26
N ALA A 35 -9.12 48.22 3.07
CA ALA A 35 -9.20 49.05 1.88
C ALA A 35 -8.04 50.09 1.80
N ALA A 36 -7.54 50.56 2.94
CA ALA A 36 -6.35 51.41 2.97
C ALA A 36 -5.08 50.62 2.66
N LEU A 37 -4.96 49.38 3.19
CA LEU A 37 -3.87 48.49 2.89
C LEU A 37 -3.85 48.05 1.41
N ASP A 38 -5.01 47.86 0.79
CA ASP A 38 -5.12 47.56 -0.65
C ASP A 38 -4.61 48.75 -1.51
N ALA A 39 -4.90 49.97 -1.10
CA ALA A 39 -4.37 51.17 -1.80
C ALA A 39 -2.84 51.26 -1.67
N VAL A 40 -2.30 50.92 -0.51
CA VAL A 40 -0.84 50.85 -0.28
C VAL A 40 -0.20 49.75 -1.16
N GLU A 41 -0.82 48.59 -1.26
CA GLU A 41 -0.35 47.50 -2.12
C GLU A 41 -0.32 47.91 -3.61
N GLU A 42 -1.36 48.59 -4.10
CA GLU A 42 -1.40 49.12 -5.47
C GLU A 42 -0.25 50.10 -5.71
N SER A 43 0.06 50.94 -4.71
CA SER A 43 1.16 51.88 -4.77
C SER A 43 2.53 51.18 -4.74
N LEU A 44 2.72 50.16 -3.91
CA LEU A 44 3.93 49.34 -3.89
C LEU A 44 4.14 48.62 -5.23
N ASN A 45 3.10 47.97 -5.77
CA ASN A 45 3.16 47.29 -7.05
C ASN A 45 3.55 48.24 -8.21
N SER A 46 3.01 49.49 -8.21
CA SER A 46 3.36 50.46 -9.23
C SER A 46 4.78 50.98 -9.07
N THR A 47 5.27 51.11 -7.83
CA THR A 47 6.66 51.50 -7.54
C THR A 47 7.65 50.40 -7.90
N THR A 48 7.31 49.11 -7.69
CA THR A 48 8.08 47.96 -8.12
C THR A 48 8.28 47.95 -9.64
N GLN A 49 7.19 48.19 -10.40
CA GLN A 49 7.26 48.30 -11.86
C GLN A 49 8.10 49.47 -12.35
N ALA A 50 8.01 50.61 -11.62
CA ALA A 50 8.83 51.77 -11.93
C ALA A 50 10.30 51.50 -11.66
N LEU A 51 10.64 50.84 -10.55
CA LEU A 51 12.01 50.47 -10.19
C LEU A 51 12.61 49.48 -11.18
N GLU A 52 11.85 48.51 -11.70
CA GLU A 52 12.29 47.56 -12.74
C GLU A 52 12.55 48.24 -14.09
N SER A 53 11.96 49.39 -14.34
CA SER A 53 12.10 50.15 -15.61
C SER A 53 13.29 51.13 -15.63
N ILE A 54 13.96 51.34 -14.51
CA ILE A 54 15.10 52.23 -14.41
C ILE A 54 16.38 51.52 -14.87
N GLU A 55 17.10 52.15 -15.82
CA GLU A 55 18.51 51.83 -16.06
C GLU A 55 19.35 52.64 -15.04
N ALA A 56 19.57 52.08 -13.85
CA ALA A 56 20.35 52.77 -12.82
C ALA A 56 21.85 52.73 -13.16
N ASP A 57 22.48 53.89 -13.18
CA ASP A 57 23.93 54.03 -13.31
C ASP A 57 24.68 53.65 -11.99
N ASP A 58 23.92 53.40 -10.90
CA ASP A 58 24.41 53.07 -9.54
C ASP A 58 23.71 51.86 -8.96
N GLU A 59 24.39 50.68 -9.06
CA GLU A 59 23.88 49.37 -8.56
C GLU A 59 23.65 49.37 -7.03
N GLU A 60 24.37 50.23 -6.27
CA GLU A 60 24.25 50.31 -4.81
C GLU A 60 22.95 51.00 -4.42
N ALA A 61 22.61 52.10 -5.10
CA ALA A 61 21.36 52.86 -4.89
C ALA A 61 20.12 52.01 -5.29
N GLU A 62 20.20 51.21 -6.37
CA GLU A 62 19.12 50.31 -6.78
C GLU A 62 18.89 49.20 -5.74
N SER A 63 19.97 48.65 -5.16
CA SER A 63 19.86 47.65 -4.11
C SER A 63 19.22 48.21 -2.84
N GLU A 64 19.56 49.39 -2.41
CA GLU A 64 18.97 50.07 -1.24
C GLU A 64 17.46 50.32 -1.41
N LEU A 65 17.01 50.70 -2.60
CA LEU A 65 15.59 50.91 -2.90
C LEU A 65 14.80 49.61 -2.91
N LYS A 66 15.40 48.51 -3.44
CA LYS A 66 14.79 47.18 -3.37
C LYS A 66 14.65 46.66 -1.95
N ASP A 67 15.66 46.89 -1.12
CA ASP A 67 15.62 46.50 0.28
C ASP A 67 14.51 47.27 1.05
N GLN A 68 14.35 48.56 0.80
CA GLN A 68 13.26 49.36 1.39
C GLN A 68 11.87 48.89 0.92
N LEU A 69 11.74 48.56 -0.37
CA LEU A 69 10.49 48.08 -0.93
C LEU A 69 10.10 46.72 -0.30
N ASN A 70 11.03 45.77 -0.19
CA ASN A 70 10.82 44.47 0.45
C ASN A 70 10.40 44.68 1.94
N GLU A 71 11.04 45.62 2.67
CA GLU A 71 10.68 45.91 4.08
C GLU A 71 9.25 46.45 4.21
N LEU A 72 8.81 47.26 3.25
CA LEU A 72 7.44 47.78 3.23
C LEU A 72 6.42 46.70 2.84
N GLU A 73 6.76 45.83 1.90
CA GLU A 73 5.94 44.63 1.54
C GLU A 73 5.77 43.71 2.74
N ASP A 74 6.86 43.38 3.46
CA ASP A 74 6.82 42.57 4.68
C ASP A 74 5.98 43.20 5.78
N THR A 75 6.09 44.55 5.91
CA THR A 75 5.30 45.31 6.89
C THR A 75 3.82 45.32 6.54
N LEU A 76 3.47 45.52 5.26
CA LEU A 76 2.10 45.45 4.75
C LEU A 76 1.48 44.07 5.01
N GLU A 77 2.22 42.97 4.69
CA GLU A 77 1.75 41.61 4.94
C GLU A 77 1.49 41.36 6.45
N THR A 78 2.36 41.90 7.31
CA THR A 78 2.21 41.77 8.78
C THR A 78 1.01 42.59 9.33
N GLN A 79 0.63 43.70 8.69
CA GLN A 79 -0.51 44.54 9.11
C GLN A 79 -1.86 44.03 8.59
N ARG A 80 -1.86 43.21 7.54
CA ARG A 80 -3.07 42.63 6.98
C ARG A 80 -3.70 41.56 7.89
N GLY A 81 -5.01 41.49 7.81
CA GLY A 81 -5.82 40.50 8.53
C GLY A 81 -6.03 40.85 10.02
N PRO A 82 -6.37 39.87 10.83
CA PRO A 82 -6.51 38.44 10.52
C PRO A 82 -7.68 38.09 9.60
N TYR A 83 -7.55 37.04 8.79
CA TYR A 83 -8.61 36.65 7.87
C TYR A 83 -9.34 35.37 8.34
N PRO A 84 -10.69 35.31 8.21
CA PRO A 84 -11.44 34.09 8.53
C PRO A 84 -11.08 32.92 7.63
N GLN A 85 -10.60 33.17 6.39
CA GLN A 85 -10.17 32.16 5.46
C GLN A 85 -8.99 31.34 5.99
N ASP A 86 -8.05 31.95 6.71
CA ASP A 86 -6.89 31.27 7.28
C ASP A 86 -7.33 30.22 8.31
N ALA A 87 -8.35 30.52 9.12
CA ALA A 87 -8.91 29.53 10.04
C ALA A 87 -9.62 28.38 9.31
N ILE A 88 -10.30 28.66 8.20
CA ILE A 88 -10.94 27.67 7.34
C ILE A 88 -9.88 26.75 6.73
N ASP A 89 -8.80 27.29 6.23
CA ASP A 89 -7.70 26.54 5.59
C ASP A 89 -6.99 25.61 6.59
N ILE A 90 -6.71 26.10 7.81
CA ILE A 90 -6.19 25.28 8.91
C ILE A 90 -7.16 24.13 9.22
N CYS A 91 -8.45 24.42 9.35
CA CYS A 91 -9.48 23.40 9.59
C CYS A 91 -9.54 22.35 8.46
N ALA A 92 -9.40 22.77 7.21
CA ALA A 92 -9.38 21.86 6.06
C ALA A 92 -8.15 20.94 6.08
N ASP A 93 -6.98 21.46 6.43
CA ASP A 93 -5.76 20.68 6.57
C ASP A 93 -5.85 19.65 7.72
N VAL A 94 -6.37 20.09 8.88
CA VAL A 94 -6.61 19.20 10.03
C VAL A 94 -7.58 18.07 9.66
N LYS A 95 -8.68 18.40 9.00
CA LYS A 95 -9.66 17.41 8.55
C LYS A 95 -9.04 16.37 7.61
N ARG A 96 -8.16 16.80 6.69
CA ARG A 96 -7.43 15.91 5.81
C ARG A 96 -6.48 15.01 6.60
N THR A 97 -5.70 15.57 7.53
CA THR A 97 -4.79 14.81 8.40
C THR A 97 -5.53 13.75 9.20
N ILE A 98 -6.69 14.09 9.80
CA ILE A 98 -7.50 13.11 10.55
C ILE A 98 -7.98 11.97 9.63
N ALA A 99 -8.41 12.28 8.41
CA ALA A 99 -8.94 11.28 7.48
C ALA A 99 -7.88 10.35 6.87
N GLU A 100 -6.65 10.84 6.71
CA GLU A 100 -5.55 10.12 6.07
C GLU A 100 -4.68 9.35 7.07
N THR A 101 -4.75 9.68 8.36
CA THR A 101 -3.92 9.08 9.41
C THR A 101 -4.63 7.91 10.08
N ARG A 102 -3.93 6.79 10.24
CA ARG A 102 -4.35 5.71 11.13
C ARG A 102 -3.89 6.04 12.55
N TRP A 103 -4.83 6.23 13.45
CA TRP A 103 -4.56 6.54 14.86
C TRP A 103 -4.40 5.28 15.71
N THR A 104 -3.64 5.40 16.82
CA THR A 104 -3.72 4.42 17.91
C THR A 104 -5.01 4.64 18.69
N VAL A 105 -5.35 3.73 19.62
CA VAL A 105 -6.53 3.93 20.50
C VAL A 105 -6.39 5.20 21.34
N ASP A 106 -5.18 5.47 21.85
CA ASP A 106 -4.89 6.66 22.64
C ASP A 106 -4.86 7.92 21.76
N GLY A 107 -4.34 7.80 20.54
CA GLY A 107 -4.33 8.87 19.54
C GLY A 107 -5.73 9.26 19.08
N ASP A 108 -6.60 8.29 18.82
CA ASP A 108 -8.00 8.53 18.46
C ASP A 108 -8.75 9.25 19.58
N GLY A 109 -8.50 8.83 20.85
CA GLY A 109 -9.00 9.54 22.03
C GLY A 109 -8.51 10.98 22.11
N ALA A 110 -7.21 11.20 21.88
CA ALA A 110 -6.64 12.55 21.89
C ALA A 110 -7.19 13.45 20.77
N VAL A 111 -7.42 12.91 19.58
CA VAL A 111 -8.07 13.61 18.46
C VAL A 111 -9.52 13.99 18.82
N SER A 112 -10.26 13.06 19.46
CA SER A 112 -11.63 13.33 19.93
C SER A 112 -11.67 14.45 20.97
N ASP A 113 -10.81 14.38 21.99
CA ASP A 113 -10.69 15.41 23.03
C ASP A 113 -10.34 16.80 22.42
N ALA A 114 -9.46 16.81 21.42
CA ALA A 114 -9.08 18.03 20.71
C ALA A 114 -10.27 18.62 19.93
N GLY A 115 -11.09 17.80 19.31
CA GLY A 115 -12.30 18.21 18.60
C GLY A 115 -13.34 18.83 19.55
N GLU A 116 -13.56 18.21 20.72
CA GLU A 116 -14.45 18.74 21.76
C GLU A 116 -13.95 20.08 22.29
N ALA A 117 -12.65 20.19 22.57
CA ALA A 117 -12.04 21.44 23.04
C ALA A 117 -12.14 22.56 21.99
N PHE A 118 -11.98 22.23 20.72
CA PHE A 118 -12.18 23.16 19.61
C PHE A 118 -13.63 23.66 19.54
N LEU A 119 -14.60 22.75 19.60
CA LEU A 119 -16.02 23.11 19.61
C LEU A 119 -16.36 24.03 20.78
N ASP A 120 -15.89 23.73 21.98
CA ASP A 120 -16.09 24.55 23.17
C ASP A 120 -15.51 25.96 23.00
N ALA A 121 -14.32 26.06 22.41
CA ALA A 121 -13.65 27.35 22.16
C ALA A 121 -14.45 28.24 21.19
N VAL A 122 -15.02 27.66 20.13
CA VAL A 122 -15.73 28.43 19.07
C VAL A 122 -17.22 28.63 19.32
N SER A 123 -17.82 27.78 20.17
CA SER A 123 -19.28 27.80 20.45
C SER A 123 -19.79 29.16 21.00
N SER A 124 -18.91 29.94 21.65
CA SER A 124 -19.26 31.25 22.18
C SER A 124 -19.46 32.32 21.10
N PHE A 125 -18.89 32.12 19.89
CA PHE A 125 -18.96 33.08 18.78
C PHE A 125 -20.15 32.82 17.85
N PHE A 126 -20.53 31.53 17.76
CA PHE A 126 -21.63 31.07 16.91
C PHE A 126 -22.76 30.52 17.79
N GLN A 127 -24.01 30.88 17.52
CA GLN A 127 -25.16 30.21 18.16
C GLN A 127 -25.28 28.79 17.60
N MET A 128 -24.31 27.92 17.92
CA MET A 128 -24.38 26.51 17.63
C MET A 128 -25.31 25.88 18.67
N ASP A 129 -26.49 25.40 18.23
CA ASP A 129 -27.36 24.64 19.08
C ASP A 129 -26.53 23.49 19.67
N SER A 130 -26.63 23.30 21.00
CA SER A 130 -25.82 22.36 21.76
C SER A 130 -25.68 21.02 21.00
N PHE A 131 -24.49 20.79 20.50
CA PHE A 131 -24.09 19.53 19.91
C PHE A 131 -24.25 18.47 21.01
N ASP A 132 -25.12 17.51 20.80
CA ASP A 132 -25.26 16.39 21.73
C ASP A 132 -24.06 15.45 21.45
N ALA A 133 -22.98 15.65 22.20
CA ALA A 133 -21.75 14.84 22.13
C ALA A 133 -22.00 13.33 22.45
N SER A 134 -23.27 12.93 22.61
CA SER A 134 -23.69 11.56 22.89
C SER A 134 -23.88 10.67 21.66
N ASP A 135 -23.89 11.22 20.43
CA ASP A 135 -23.96 10.45 19.19
C ASP A 135 -22.67 10.68 18.40
N ASP A 136 -21.80 9.70 18.36
CA ASP A 136 -20.78 9.25 17.38
C ASP A 136 -20.37 10.24 16.24
N ASN A 137 -20.50 11.55 16.47
CA ASN A 137 -20.15 12.57 15.49
C ASN A 137 -18.62 12.70 15.43
N SER A 138 -18.05 12.32 14.31
CA SER A 138 -16.62 12.40 14.09
C SER A 138 -16.13 13.84 14.20
N VAL A 139 -14.91 14.04 14.69
CA VAL A 139 -14.25 15.35 14.74
C VAL A 139 -14.29 16.08 13.40
N THR A 140 -14.27 15.31 12.30
CA THR A 140 -14.38 15.85 10.94
C THR A 140 -15.73 16.47 10.63
N GLU A 141 -16.81 16.02 11.29
CA GLU A 141 -18.15 16.65 11.19
C GLU A 141 -18.19 17.95 11.99
N ILE A 142 -17.65 17.95 13.21
CA ILE A 142 -17.50 19.17 14.04
C ILE A 142 -16.76 20.26 13.25
N ILE A 143 -15.60 19.92 12.68
CA ILE A 143 -14.80 20.85 11.87
C ILE A 143 -15.62 21.38 10.69
N SER A 144 -16.38 20.54 10.01
CA SER A 144 -17.19 20.93 8.85
C SER A 144 -18.30 21.91 9.23
N GLU A 145 -18.95 21.71 10.37
CA GLU A 145 -20.00 22.61 10.87
C GLU A 145 -19.43 23.96 11.30
N VAL A 146 -18.29 23.96 12.01
CA VAL A 146 -17.59 25.19 12.39
C VAL A 146 -17.16 25.98 11.16
N THR A 147 -16.56 25.30 10.16
CA THR A 147 -16.17 25.93 8.90
C THR A 147 -17.37 26.59 8.21
N THR A 148 -18.51 25.88 8.13
CA THR A 148 -19.74 26.44 7.55
C THR A 148 -20.26 27.63 8.35
N ALA A 149 -20.14 27.61 9.68
CA ALA A 149 -20.54 28.72 10.54
C ALA A 149 -19.66 29.96 10.29
N ILE A 150 -18.33 29.78 10.16
CA ILE A 150 -17.40 30.88 9.83
C ILE A 150 -17.74 31.47 8.45
N GLU A 151 -17.94 30.68 7.42
CA GLU A 151 -18.32 31.12 6.07
C GLU A 151 -19.65 31.89 6.08
N THR A 152 -20.63 31.44 6.87
CA THR A 152 -21.96 32.04 6.93
C THR A 152 -21.95 33.34 7.71
N ALA A 153 -21.07 33.49 8.69
CA ALA A 153 -20.96 34.68 9.52
C ALA A 153 -20.45 35.91 8.75
N SER A 154 -19.78 35.73 7.61
CA SER A 154 -19.23 36.79 6.77
C SER A 154 -18.42 37.81 7.58
N LEU A 155 -17.51 37.33 8.43
CA LEU A 155 -16.65 38.14 9.29
C LEU A 155 -15.77 39.07 8.46
N ASN A 156 -15.67 40.34 8.95
CA ASN A 156 -14.85 41.37 8.32
C ASN A 156 -13.58 41.61 9.16
N PRO A 157 -12.36 41.55 8.57
CA PRO A 157 -11.12 41.86 9.27
C PRO A 157 -11.10 43.17 10.03
N ASP A 158 -11.71 44.24 9.48
CA ASP A 158 -11.72 45.58 10.10
C ASP A 158 -12.60 45.66 11.36
N ASP A 159 -13.74 44.95 11.36
CA ASP A 159 -14.75 45.06 12.43
C ASP A 159 -14.67 43.87 13.42
N ASP A 160 -14.27 42.70 12.94
CA ASP A 160 -14.35 41.42 13.66
C ASP A 160 -12.96 40.82 13.98
N ALA A 161 -11.86 41.58 13.84
CA ALA A 161 -10.48 41.12 14.02
C ALA A 161 -10.29 40.27 15.28
N ALA A 162 -10.83 40.69 16.42
CA ALA A 162 -10.70 39.99 17.69
C ALA A 162 -11.39 38.61 17.68
N VAL A 163 -12.50 38.45 16.96
CA VAL A 163 -13.21 37.17 16.80
C VAL A 163 -12.39 36.25 15.86
N ILE A 164 -11.86 36.79 14.78
CA ILE A 164 -11.05 36.08 13.81
C ILE A 164 -9.75 35.58 14.46
N GLU A 165 -9.08 36.41 15.28
CA GLU A 165 -7.88 36.01 16.04
C GLU A 165 -8.15 34.82 16.98
N GLU A 166 -9.27 34.84 17.71
CA GLU A 166 -9.62 33.73 18.60
C GLU A 166 -10.01 32.48 17.82
N LEU A 167 -10.63 32.59 16.64
CA LEU A 167 -10.89 31.47 15.74
C LEU A 167 -9.59 30.86 15.18
N LEU A 168 -8.66 31.69 14.74
CA LEU A 168 -7.33 31.25 14.28
C LEU A 168 -6.56 30.52 15.38
N LYS A 169 -6.62 31.09 16.59
CA LYS A 169 -5.99 30.48 17.76
C LYS A 169 -6.62 29.13 18.12
N ALA A 170 -7.95 29.02 18.05
CA ALA A 170 -8.65 27.78 18.28
C ALA A 170 -8.29 26.73 17.21
N ALA A 171 -8.29 27.12 15.93
CA ALA A 171 -7.90 26.25 14.82
C ALA A 171 -6.43 25.78 14.91
N SER A 172 -5.51 26.70 15.25
CA SER A 172 -4.09 26.38 15.46
C SER A 172 -3.86 25.45 16.68
N THR A 173 -4.69 25.63 17.73
CA THR A 173 -4.65 24.74 18.90
C THR A 173 -5.11 23.32 18.54
N LEU A 174 -6.20 23.23 17.76
CA LEU A 174 -6.68 21.95 17.22
C LEU A 174 -5.62 21.28 16.35
N GLN A 175 -5.02 22.04 15.42
CA GLN A 175 -3.94 21.52 14.57
C GLN A 175 -2.79 20.95 15.40
N SER A 176 -2.29 21.72 16.37
CA SER A 176 -1.19 21.29 17.22
C SER A 176 -1.54 20.06 18.06
N ALA A 177 -2.79 19.94 18.52
CA ALA A 177 -3.25 18.80 19.28
C ALA A 177 -3.36 17.54 18.41
N VAL A 178 -3.84 17.67 17.17
CA VAL A 178 -3.91 16.56 16.20
C VAL A 178 -2.51 16.14 15.75
N GLU A 179 -1.59 17.08 15.50
CA GLU A 179 -0.18 16.76 15.18
C GLU A 179 0.56 16.08 16.34
N ALA A 180 0.16 16.31 17.59
CA ALA A 180 0.74 15.67 18.78
C ALA A 180 0.08 14.34 19.13
N ALA A 181 -1.06 14.01 18.53
CA ALA A 181 -1.76 12.75 18.78
C ALA A 181 -0.97 11.57 18.18
N GLU A 182 -0.93 10.45 18.91
CA GLU A 182 -0.14 9.30 18.53
C GLU A 182 -0.72 8.59 17.31
N SER A 183 0.02 8.61 16.20
CA SER A 183 -0.33 7.88 14.99
C SER A 183 0.19 6.44 15.04
N TRP A 184 -0.41 5.57 14.22
CA TRP A 184 0.05 4.19 14.07
C TRP A 184 1.51 4.11 13.58
N ASP A 185 1.93 5.08 12.77
CA ASP A 185 3.27 5.12 12.19
C ASP A 185 4.35 5.57 13.21
N ASP A 186 3.94 6.18 14.33
CA ASP A 186 4.84 6.55 15.43
C ASP A 186 5.24 5.34 16.29
N LEU A 187 4.45 4.25 16.24
CA LEU A 187 4.73 3.04 17.00
C LEU A 187 5.90 2.24 16.41
N GLU A 188 6.75 1.71 17.28
CA GLU A 188 7.71 0.70 16.84
C GLU A 188 7.01 -0.62 16.46
N THR A 189 7.67 -1.43 15.62
CA THR A 189 7.09 -2.68 15.09
C THR A 189 6.54 -3.61 16.18
N ASN A 190 7.20 -3.72 17.30
CA ASN A 190 6.75 -4.54 18.42
C ASN A 190 5.52 -3.95 19.14
N GLU A 191 5.39 -2.63 19.16
CA GLU A 191 4.24 -1.94 19.73
C GLU A 191 3.02 -2.10 18.82
N GLN A 192 3.20 -1.97 17.52
CA GLN A 192 2.16 -2.26 16.51
C GLN A 192 1.66 -3.70 16.64
N LEU A 193 2.57 -4.67 16.72
CA LEU A 193 2.23 -6.08 16.92
C LEU A 193 1.51 -6.34 18.27
N MET A 194 1.88 -5.59 19.31
CA MET A 194 1.22 -5.68 20.62
C MET A 194 -0.19 -5.12 20.55
N ALA A 195 -0.40 -3.98 19.91
CA ALA A 195 -1.70 -3.34 19.74
C ALA A 195 -2.66 -4.20 18.88
N GLU A 196 -2.13 -4.95 17.89
CA GLU A 196 -2.91 -5.92 17.10
C GLU A 196 -3.16 -7.25 17.85
N GLY A 197 -2.69 -7.40 19.08
CA GLY A 197 -2.87 -8.59 19.88
C GLY A 197 -2.00 -9.78 19.47
N PHE A 198 -0.94 -9.55 18.67
CA PHE A 198 -0.06 -10.64 18.24
C PHE A 198 0.61 -11.38 19.41
N TYR A 199 0.94 -10.67 20.48
CA TYR A 199 1.57 -11.26 21.68
C TYR A 199 0.59 -11.76 22.74
N ASP A 200 -0.72 -11.70 22.54
CA ASP A 200 -1.73 -12.18 23.50
C ASP A 200 -1.67 -13.69 23.75
N VAL A 201 -0.93 -14.41 22.91
CA VAL A 201 -0.88 -15.88 22.88
C VAL A 201 0.53 -16.43 23.06
N LEU A 202 1.32 -15.87 23.93
CA LEU A 202 2.68 -16.38 24.17
C LEU A 202 2.66 -17.80 24.75
N GLY A 203 3.21 -18.75 23.99
CA GLY A 203 3.40 -20.12 24.42
C GLY A 203 4.62 -20.28 25.34
N HIS A 204 4.70 -21.41 26.05
CA HIS A 204 5.82 -21.74 26.92
C HIS A 204 6.96 -22.45 26.14
N TYR A 205 7.47 -21.79 25.10
CA TYR A 205 8.60 -22.29 24.33
C TYR A 205 9.91 -21.80 24.95
N LYS A 206 10.61 -22.70 25.64
CA LYS A 206 11.91 -22.38 26.20
C LYS A 206 12.90 -22.08 25.07
N ASP A 207 13.62 -21.00 25.19
CA ASP A 207 14.65 -20.57 24.24
C ASP A 207 14.13 -19.99 22.88
N PHE A 208 12.82 -19.77 22.71
CA PHE A 208 12.29 -19.06 21.56
C PHE A 208 12.16 -17.55 21.83
N PRO A 209 12.49 -16.68 20.87
CA PRO A 209 12.12 -15.28 20.95
C PRO A 209 10.59 -15.13 21.00
N PRO A 210 10.07 -14.05 21.62
CA PRO A 210 8.63 -13.84 21.76
C PRO A 210 7.85 -13.94 20.46
N GLU A 211 8.41 -13.38 19.37
CA GLU A 211 7.82 -13.36 18.03
C GLU A 211 7.61 -14.78 17.50
N LEU A 212 8.61 -15.63 17.63
CA LEU A 212 8.50 -17.02 17.19
C LEU A 212 7.54 -17.82 18.08
N SER A 213 7.53 -17.53 19.39
CA SER A 213 6.60 -18.17 20.32
C SER A 213 5.15 -17.84 19.96
N ALA A 214 4.84 -16.57 19.74
CA ALA A 214 3.52 -16.12 19.31
C ALA A 214 3.13 -16.71 17.96
N LEU A 215 4.04 -16.66 16.96
CA LEU A 215 3.82 -17.26 15.64
C LEU A 215 3.45 -18.74 15.72
N LYS A 216 4.12 -19.52 16.59
CA LYS A 216 3.82 -20.93 16.79
C LYS A 216 2.43 -21.18 17.38
N GLU A 217 2.00 -20.35 18.30
CA GLU A 217 0.65 -20.41 18.86
C GLU A 217 -0.42 -20.06 17.82
N TRP A 218 -0.18 -19.02 17.02
CA TRP A 218 -1.09 -18.63 15.94
C TRP A 218 -1.17 -19.70 14.84
N GLU A 219 -0.03 -20.33 14.50
CA GLU A 219 0.01 -21.48 13.58
C GLU A 219 -0.87 -22.64 14.10
N GLN A 220 -0.74 -23.01 15.39
CA GLN A 220 -1.57 -24.06 15.99
C GLN A 220 -3.06 -23.75 16.00
N ARG A 221 -3.41 -22.47 16.09
CA ARG A 221 -4.80 -21.98 16.07
C ARG A 221 -5.34 -21.75 14.66
N GLY A 222 -4.53 -21.90 13.63
CA GLY A 222 -4.91 -21.67 12.23
C GLY A 222 -5.23 -20.20 11.91
N ARG A 223 -4.67 -19.24 12.65
CA ARG A 223 -4.91 -17.81 12.44
C ARG A 223 -3.94 -17.24 11.41
N VAL A 224 -4.34 -17.40 10.14
CA VAL A 224 -3.57 -16.93 8.98
C VAL A 224 -3.37 -15.41 9.00
N ASP A 225 -4.36 -14.65 9.42
CA ASP A 225 -4.32 -13.21 9.58
C ASP A 225 -3.15 -12.75 10.47
N MET A 226 -2.96 -13.40 11.62
CA MET A 226 -1.84 -13.09 12.53
C MET A 226 -0.49 -13.51 11.97
N ILE A 227 -0.44 -14.56 11.15
CA ILE A 227 0.80 -14.99 10.49
C ILE A 227 1.19 -13.99 9.38
N LEU A 228 0.21 -13.50 8.62
CA LEU A 228 0.41 -12.48 7.60
C LEU A 228 0.83 -11.15 8.24
N LEU A 229 0.19 -10.75 9.33
CA LEU A 229 0.59 -9.59 10.12
C LEU A 229 2.06 -9.67 10.55
N ALA A 230 2.48 -10.81 11.12
CA ALA A 230 3.87 -11.04 11.50
C ALA A 230 4.82 -11.00 10.31
N LYS A 231 4.42 -11.57 9.17
CA LYS A 231 5.21 -11.57 7.93
C LYS A 231 5.43 -10.14 7.41
N ASP A 232 4.40 -9.31 7.44
CA ASP A 232 4.48 -7.94 6.93
C ASP A 232 5.25 -7.01 7.87
N SER A 233 5.13 -7.22 9.19
CA SER A 233 5.76 -6.37 10.20
C SER A 233 7.22 -6.75 10.50
N LEU A 234 7.54 -8.05 10.54
CA LEU A 234 8.87 -8.54 10.98
C LEU A 234 9.80 -8.73 9.77
N GLN A 235 10.82 -7.87 9.65
CA GLN A 235 11.73 -7.82 8.50
C GLN A 235 12.88 -8.81 8.56
N SER A 236 13.09 -9.54 9.68
CA SER A 236 14.19 -10.49 9.79
C SER A 236 13.98 -11.70 8.89
N GLU A 237 14.99 -12.10 8.12
CA GLU A 237 14.95 -13.29 7.26
C GLU A 237 14.54 -14.55 8.05
N PHE A 238 14.97 -14.64 9.32
CA PHE A 238 14.58 -15.71 10.22
C PHE A 238 13.05 -15.78 10.41
N MET A 239 12.41 -14.67 10.76
CA MET A 239 10.96 -14.63 10.97
C MET A 239 10.20 -14.78 9.64
N GLN A 240 10.65 -14.14 8.57
CA GLN A 240 10.07 -14.29 7.24
C GLN A 240 10.00 -15.77 6.83
N ASN A 241 11.10 -16.50 6.97
CA ASN A 241 11.12 -17.93 6.69
C ASN A 241 10.16 -18.73 7.58
N HIS A 242 10.05 -18.39 8.87
CA HIS A 242 9.13 -19.08 9.76
C HIS A 242 7.66 -18.80 9.46
N CYS A 243 7.30 -17.57 9.08
CA CYS A 243 5.96 -17.20 8.64
C CYS A 243 5.60 -17.97 7.35
N MET A 244 6.46 -17.96 6.34
CA MET A 244 6.25 -18.71 5.10
C MET A 244 6.09 -20.20 5.34
N GLN A 245 6.92 -20.81 6.19
CA GLN A 245 6.80 -22.22 6.54
C GLN A 245 5.49 -22.53 7.28
N ALA A 246 4.99 -21.63 8.09
CA ALA A 246 3.69 -21.76 8.75
C ALA A 246 2.53 -21.72 7.72
N LEU A 247 2.56 -20.76 6.79
CA LEU A 247 1.57 -20.64 5.72
C LEU A 247 1.56 -21.89 4.80
N ILE A 248 2.75 -22.40 4.44
CA ILE A 248 2.87 -23.64 3.66
C ILE A 248 2.26 -24.83 4.39
N ARG A 249 2.49 -24.96 5.71
CA ARG A 249 1.94 -26.08 6.49
C ARG A 249 0.45 -25.99 6.67
N LEU A 250 -0.10 -24.78 6.84
CA LEU A 250 -1.54 -24.58 6.96
C LEU A 250 -2.25 -24.81 5.63
N GLY A 251 -1.69 -24.34 4.52
CA GLY A 251 -2.32 -24.44 3.21
C GLY A 251 -3.72 -23.83 3.15
N ASP A 252 -3.95 -22.77 3.92
CA ASP A 252 -5.26 -22.13 4.04
C ASP A 252 -5.42 -21.04 2.98
N SER A 253 -6.57 -21.00 2.33
CA SER A 253 -6.90 -20.06 1.27
C SER A 253 -7.01 -18.61 1.72
N ALA A 254 -7.08 -18.34 3.01
CA ALA A 254 -7.04 -16.97 3.53
C ALA A 254 -5.73 -16.23 3.18
N ALA A 255 -4.66 -16.97 2.81
CA ALA A 255 -3.41 -16.39 2.32
C ALA A 255 -3.31 -16.33 0.78
N LEU A 256 -4.37 -16.65 0.03
CA LEU A 256 -4.32 -16.81 -1.43
C LEU A 256 -3.80 -15.57 -2.14
N ASP A 257 -4.37 -14.41 -1.87
CA ASP A 257 -4.06 -13.15 -2.56
C ASP A 257 -2.59 -12.77 -2.36
N GLU A 258 -2.10 -12.89 -1.13
CA GLU A 258 -0.69 -12.60 -0.80
C GLU A 258 0.25 -13.62 -1.46
N MET A 259 -0.08 -14.90 -1.42
CA MET A 259 0.73 -15.94 -2.05
C MET A 259 0.73 -15.83 -3.58
N GLU A 260 -0.39 -15.43 -4.20
CA GLU A 260 -0.44 -15.18 -5.63
C GLU A 260 0.41 -13.96 -6.01
N SER A 261 0.34 -12.87 -5.26
CA SER A 261 1.19 -11.69 -5.45
C SER A 261 2.69 -12.02 -5.36
N MET A 262 3.08 -12.86 -4.39
CA MET A 262 4.46 -13.32 -4.26
C MET A 262 4.87 -14.30 -5.39
N ALA A 263 3.97 -15.19 -5.81
CA ALA A 263 4.20 -16.11 -6.90
C ALA A 263 4.43 -15.38 -8.23
N GLN A 264 3.74 -14.25 -8.49
CA GLN A 264 4.01 -13.37 -9.65
C GLN A 264 5.45 -12.86 -9.68
N ARG A 265 6.09 -12.76 -8.52
CA ARG A 265 7.51 -12.40 -8.37
C ARG A 265 8.44 -13.61 -8.37
N ARG A 266 7.93 -14.79 -8.73
CA ARG A 266 8.64 -16.07 -8.80
C ARG A 266 9.15 -16.59 -7.44
N ASP A 267 8.46 -16.25 -6.36
CA ASP A 267 8.79 -16.79 -5.05
C ASP A 267 8.41 -18.28 -4.95
N ALA A 268 9.41 -19.12 -4.73
CA ALA A 268 9.23 -20.57 -4.72
C ALA A 268 8.44 -21.06 -3.50
N GLN A 269 8.53 -20.38 -2.36
CA GLN A 269 7.78 -20.73 -1.15
C GLN A 269 6.30 -20.38 -1.31
N ALA A 270 6.00 -19.25 -1.94
CA ALA A 270 4.63 -18.87 -2.26
C ALA A 270 3.99 -19.85 -3.25
N ILE A 271 4.72 -20.29 -4.30
CA ILE A 271 4.26 -21.31 -5.22
C ILE A 271 3.99 -22.64 -4.49
N GLU A 272 4.85 -23.02 -3.53
CA GLU A 272 4.63 -24.21 -2.71
C GLU A 272 3.38 -24.06 -1.83
N ALA A 273 3.17 -22.90 -1.21
CA ALA A 273 1.99 -22.58 -0.41
C ALA A 273 0.69 -22.69 -1.23
N LEU A 274 0.67 -22.13 -2.45
CA LEU A 274 -0.46 -22.28 -3.38
C LEU A 274 -0.75 -23.74 -3.70
N GLY A 275 0.27 -24.56 -3.90
CA GLY A 275 0.10 -26.01 -4.06
C GLY A 275 -0.60 -26.66 -2.85
N LYS A 276 -0.21 -26.27 -1.62
CA LYS A 276 -0.81 -26.79 -0.37
C LYS A 276 -2.26 -26.37 -0.16
N MET A 277 -2.68 -25.23 -0.69
CA MET A 277 -4.09 -24.80 -0.70
C MET A 277 -4.97 -25.70 -1.59
N GLY A 278 -4.35 -26.45 -2.52
CA GLY A 278 -5.07 -27.35 -3.42
C GLY A 278 -6.06 -26.63 -4.32
N LYS A 279 -7.28 -27.12 -4.44
CA LYS A 279 -8.30 -26.59 -5.36
C LYS A 279 -8.66 -25.10 -5.12
N GLU A 280 -8.48 -24.63 -3.93
CA GLU A 280 -8.78 -23.25 -3.58
C GLU A 280 -7.81 -22.27 -4.27
N ALA A 281 -6.58 -22.71 -4.60
CA ALA A 281 -5.62 -21.95 -5.40
C ALA A 281 -5.84 -22.01 -6.92
N THR A 282 -7.02 -22.48 -7.39
CA THR A 282 -7.35 -22.50 -8.83
C THR A 282 -7.21 -21.11 -9.52
N PRO A 283 -7.49 -19.96 -8.88
CA PRO A 283 -7.25 -18.65 -9.48
C PRO A 283 -5.79 -18.42 -9.91
N ALA A 284 -4.82 -18.90 -9.13
CA ALA A 284 -3.38 -18.74 -9.40
C ALA A 284 -2.83 -19.64 -10.53
N VAL A 285 -3.64 -20.58 -11.07
CA VAL A 285 -3.18 -21.57 -12.07
C VAL A 285 -2.62 -20.92 -13.32
N GLU A 286 -3.19 -19.83 -13.81
CA GLU A 286 -2.73 -19.16 -15.03
C GLU A 286 -1.34 -18.55 -14.83
N THR A 287 -1.11 -17.89 -13.70
CA THR A 287 0.21 -17.40 -13.29
C THR A 287 1.24 -18.55 -13.22
N LEU A 288 0.86 -19.68 -12.61
CA LEU A 288 1.76 -20.82 -12.47
C LEU A 288 2.06 -21.51 -13.81
N ILE A 289 1.13 -21.54 -14.76
CA ILE A 289 1.35 -22.12 -16.10
C ILE A 289 2.45 -21.37 -16.84
N GLU A 290 2.60 -20.06 -16.66
CA GLU A 290 3.68 -19.28 -17.29
C GLU A 290 5.08 -19.78 -16.88
N TYR A 291 5.21 -20.36 -15.70
CA TYR A 291 6.50 -20.90 -15.18
C TYR A 291 6.77 -22.34 -15.58
N VAL A 292 5.83 -22.99 -16.26
CA VAL A 292 6.04 -24.35 -16.79
C VAL A 292 7.18 -24.36 -17.82
N ASP A 293 7.35 -23.28 -18.57
CA ASP A 293 8.38 -23.15 -19.61
C ASP A 293 9.68 -22.49 -19.10
N GLU A 294 9.85 -22.32 -17.78
CA GLU A 294 11.04 -21.68 -17.19
C GLU A 294 12.22 -22.68 -17.13
N ASP A 295 12.74 -23.04 -18.32
CA ASP A 295 13.81 -24.03 -18.45
C ASP A 295 15.16 -23.55 -17.87
N SER A 296 15.34 -22.25 -17.65
CA SER A 296 16.53 -21.65 -17.02
C SER A 296 16.59 -21.87 -15.51
N ASN A 297 15.44 -22.16 -14.84
CA ASN A 297 15.35 -22.40 -13.41
C ASN A 297 14.63 -23.74 -13.10
N PRO A 298 15.35 -24.87 -13.18
CA PRO A 298 14.76 -26.18 -12.91
C PRO A 298 14.17 -26.36 -11.51
N THR A 299 14.66 -25.61 -10.53
CA THR A 299 14.14 -25.67 -9.16
C THR A 299 12.75 -25.05 -9.07
N LEU A 300 12.59 -23.85 -9.63
CA LEU A 300 11.29 -23.18 -9.73
C LEU A 300 10.31 -24.05 -10.54
N GLN A 301 10.76 -24.58 -11.67
CA GLN A 301 9.96 -25.44 -12.54
C GLN A 301 9.44 -26.67 -11.80
N LYS A 302 10.28 -27.36 -11.03
CA LYS A 302 9.89 -28.53 -10.22
C LYS A 302 8.85 -28.16 -9.15
N THR A 303 9.04 -27.01 -8.47
CA THR A 303 8.08 -26.51 -7.48
C THR A 303 6.74 -26.18 -8.13
N THR A 304 6.77 -25.50 -9.28
CA THR A 304 5.56 -25.16 -10.07
C THR A 304 4.80 -26.43 -10.50
N PHE A 305 5.50 -27.44 -11.00
CA PHE A 305 4.84 -28.69 -11.42
C PHE A 305 4.16 -29.37 -10.23
N ARG A 306 4.83 -29.40 -9.06
CA ARG A 306 4.22 -29.97 -7.86
C ARG A 306 2.97 -29.19 -7.47
N ALA A 307 3.05 -27.83 -7.42
CA ALA A 307 1.92 -26.99 -7.08
C ALA A 307 0.74 -27.18 -8.04
N LEU A 308 0.97 -27.16 -9.37
CA LEU A 308 -0.06 -27.42 -10.37
C LEU A 308 -0.71 -28.80 -10.22
N GLY A 309 0.09 -29.80 -9.85
CA GLY A 309 -0.40 -31.15 -9.56
C GLY A 309 -1.28 -31.19 -8.31
N GLU A 310 -0.87 -30.56 -7.22
CA GLU A 310 -1.60 -30.49 -5.95
C GLU A 310 -2.90 -29.66 -6.09
N ILE A 311 -2.90 -28.57 -6.88
CA ILE A 311 -4.09 -27.79 -7.23
C ILE A 311 -5.08 -28.62 -8.05
N GLY A 312 -4.60 -29.46 -8.94
CA GLY A 312 -5.41 -30.42 -9.70
C GLY A 312 -6.21 -29.82 -10.85
N SER A 313 -5.80 -28.67 -11.39
CA SER A 313 -6.51 -28.03 -12.50
C SER A 313 -6.19 -28.65 -13.85
N GLU A 314 -7.22 -29.07 -14.60
CA GLU A 314 -7.09 -29.63 -15.94
C GLU A 314 -6.47 -28.64 -16.96
N LYS A 315 -6.44 -27.34 -16.69
CA LYS A 315 -5.78 -26.32 -17.52
C LYS A 315 -4.28 -26.61 -17.66
N ALA A 316 -3.65 -27.19 -16.64
CA ALA A 316 -2.23 -27.49 -16.62
C ALA A 316 -1.86 -28.81 -17.37
N THR A 317 -2.84 -29.62 -17.75
CA THR A 317 -2.57 -30.97 -18.36
C THR A 317 -1.72 -30.88 -19.62
N GLN A 318 -2.08 -30.02 -20.58
CA GLN A 318 -1.33 -29.94 -21.84
C GLN A 318 0.06 -29.29 -21.68
N PRO A 319 0.22 -28.16 -20.94
CA PRO A 319 1.53 -27.62 -20.64
C PRO A 319 2.46 -28.63 -19.98
N LEU A 320 2.00 -29.40 -18.99
CA LEU A 320 2.78 -30.40 -18.29
C LEU A 320 3.10 -31.63 -19.20
N ALA A 321 2.15 -32.04 -20.05
CA ALA A 321 2.38 -33.15 -20.98
C ALA A 321 3.50 -32.81 -21.99
N ASN A 322 3.61 -31.55 -22.40
CA ASN A 322 4.70 -31.11 -23.28
C ASN A 322 6.08 -31.23 -22.60
N LYS A 323 6.12 -31.18 -21.26
CA LYS A 323 7.36 -31.26 -20.49
C LYS A 323 7.84 -32.71 -20.24
N LEU A 324 7.07 -33.72 -20.64
CA LEU A 324 7.50 -35.11 -20.57
C LEU A 324 8.65 -35.48 -21.54
N VAL A 325 8.90 -34.64 -22.55
CA VAL A 325 9.89 -34.90 -23.62
C VAL A 325 11.03 -33.87 -23.67
N ILE A 326 11.18 -33.02 -22.66
CA ILE A 326 12.26 -32.03 -22.58
C ILE A 326 13.62 -32.74 -22.30
N GLU A 327 14.71 -32.05 -22.66
CA GLU A 327 16.07 -32.63 -22.51
C GLU A 327 16.44 -32.86 -21.04
N ASN A 328 15.99 -31.99 -20.13
CA ASN A 328 16.29 -32.10 -18.70
C ASN A 328 15.52 -33.25 -18.05
N ASP A 329 16.21 -34.39 -17.89
CA ASP A 329 15.68 -35.61 -17.31
C ASP A 329 15.36 -35.54 -15.82
N ASP A 330 15.94 -34.54 -15.08
CA ASP A 330 15.63 -34.28 -13.69
C ASP A 330 14.24 -33.64 -13.49
N VAL A 331 13.67 -33.03 -14.53
CA VAL A 331 12.38 -32.32 -14.46
C VAL A 331 11.22 -33.20 -14.94
N ARG A 332 11.45 -34.06 -15.93
CA ARG A 332 10.42 -34.93 -16.50
C ARG A 332 9.64 -35.79 -15.47
N PRO A 333 10.25 -36.35 -14.40
CA PRO A 333 9.49 -37.08 -13.39
C PRO A 333 8.48 -36.25 -12.62
N PHE A 334 8.78 -34.95 -12.42
CA PHE A 334 7.87 -34.03 -11.75
C PHE A 334 6.66 -33.68 -12.63
N ALA A 335 6.85 -33.49 -13.94
CA ALA A 335 5.77 -33.34 -14.91
C ALA A 335 4.85 -34.56 -14.92
N ALA A 336 5.42 -35.77 -14.98
CA ALA A 336 4.64 -36.99 -14.93
C ALA A 336 3.83 -37.13 -13.64
N ARG A 337 4.43 -36.83 -12.48
CA ARG A 337 3.73 -36.88 -11.19
C ARG A 337 2.60 -35.85 -11.10
N ALA A 338 2.83 -34.62 -11.57
CA ALA A 338 1.80 -33.59 -11.61
C ALA A 338 0.59 -34.02 -12.45
N LEU A 339 0.82 -34.61 -13.63
CA LEU A 339 -0.25 -35.16 -14.47
C LEU A 339 -1.04 -36.30 -13.77
N GLY A 340 -0.35 -37.11 -12.97
CA GLY A 340 -1.00 -38.16 -12.17
C GLY A 340 -1.87 -37.57 -11.05
N LEU A 341 -1.45 -36.48 -10.39
CA LEU A 341 -2.22 -35.80 -9.37
C LEU A 341 -3.45 -35.11 -9.97
N ILE A 342 -3.32 -34.45 -11.13
CA ILE A 342 -4.43 -33.86 -11.85
C ILE A 342 -5.49 -34.90 -12.23
N GLY A 343 -5.08 -36.08 -12.63
CA GLY A 343 -5.99 -37.19 -12.95
C GLY A 343 -6.72 -37.06 -14.29
N ASP A 344 -6.32 -36.15 -15.15
CA ASP A 344 -6.96 -35.91 -16.45
C ASP A 344 -6.62 -37.04 -17.44
N THR A 345 -7.64 -37.63 -18.05
CA THR A 345 -7.52 -38.71 -19.01
C THR A 345 -6.75 -38.35 -20.30
N ARG A 346 -6.67 -37.06 -20.62
CA ARG A 346 -5.86 -36.55 -21.74
C ARG A 346 -4.37 -36.84 -21.58
N ALA A 347 -3.90 -36.99 -20.32
CA ALA A 347 -2.51 -37.33 -20.02
C ALA A 347 -2.15 -38.80 -20.27
N ILE A 348 -3.11 -39.71 -20.45
CA ILE A 348 -2.85 -41.18 -20.58
C ILE A 348 -1.92 -41.43 -21.74
N ARG A 349 -2.19 -40.96 -22.94
CA ARG A 349 -1.35 -41.20 -24.13
C ARG A 349 0.08 -40.66 -24.02
N PRO A 350 0.30 -39.38 -23.59
CA PRO A 350 1.64 -38.89 -23.32
C PRO A 350 2.41 -39.74 -22.30
N LEU A 351 1.76 -40.12 -21.18
CA LEU A 351 2.40 -40.94 -20.14
C LEU A 351 2.72 -42.37 -20.61
N GLN A 352 1.85 -43.01 -21.41
CA GLN A 352 2.13 -44.32 -22.05
C GLN A 352 3.39 -44.23 -22.90
N ARG A 353 3.48 -43.21 -23.79
CA ARG A 353 4.67 -43.03 -24.62
C ARG A 353 5.93 -42.85 -23.77
N THR A 354 5.84 -42.10 -22.66
CA THR A 354 6.96 -41.90 -21.73
C THR A 354 7.43 -43.21 -21.12
N ILE A 355 6.52 -44.11 -20.70
CA ILE A 355 6.93 -45.44 -20.21
C ILE A 355 7.64 -46.26 -21.30
N GLU A 356 7.15 -46.20 -22.54
CA GLU A 356 7.67 -47.00 -23.66
C GLU A 356 9.04 -46.49 -24.14
N THR A 357 9.26 -45.20 -24.20
CA THR A 357 10.37 -44.58 -24.96
C THR A 357 11.39 -43.83 -24.15
N ASP A 358 11.12 -43.49 -22.86
CA ASP A 358 12.10 -42.75 -22.07
C ASP A 358 13.24 -43.65 -21.59
N ASP A 359 14.48 -43.19 -21.79
CA ASP A 359 15.68 -43.93 -21.40
C ASP A 359 15.91 -43.88 -19.88
N VAL A 360 15.32 -42.94 -19.16
CA VAL A 360 15.56 -42.74 -17.73
C VAL A 360 14.55 -43.52 -16.89
N LEU A 361 15.04 -44.46 -16.09
CA LEU A 361 14.21 -45.36 -15.29
C LEU A 361 13.30 -44.66 -14.30
N SER A 362 13.74 -43.54 -13.71
CA SER A 362 12.93 -42.72 -12.78
C SER A 362 11.76 -42.03 -13.46
N VAL A 363 11.94 -41.59 -14.72
CA VAL A 363 10.87 -40.96 -15.53
C VAL A 363 9.81 -42.01 -15.87
N ARG A 364 10.23 -43.21 -16.34
CA ARG A 364 9.32 -44.32 -16.63
C ARG A 364 8.52 -44.74 -15.39
N ALA A 365 9.18 -44.81 -14.23
CA ALA A 365 8.51 -45.14 -12.97
C ALA A 365 7.50 -44.06 -12.54
N ALA A 366 7.84 -42.75 -12.71
CA ALA A 366 6.93 -41.66 -12.43
C ALA A 366 5.70 -41.68 -13.36
N ALA A 367 5.89 -41.98 -14.64
CA ALA A 367 4.79 -42.11 -15.59
C ALA A 367 3.88 -43.33 -15.27
N GLY A 368 4.47 -44.46 -14.84
CA GLY A 368 3.71 -45.60 -14.36
C GLY A 368 2.87 -45.30 -13.13
N TRP A 369 3.46 -44.60 -12.16
CA TRP A 369 2.75 -44.10 -10.99
C TRP A 369 1.60 -43.18 -11.39
N ALA A 370 1.82 -42.23 -12.32
CA ALA A 370 0.83 -41.29 -12.79
C ALA A 370 -0.38 -41.96 -13.46
N LEU A 371 -0.13 -42.92 -14.35
CA LEU A 371 -1.20 -43.69 -14.98
C LEU A 371 -2.03 -44.48 -13.96
N ARG A 372 -1.36 -45.08 -12.95
CA ARG A 372 -2.09 -45.75 -11.87
C ARG A 372 -2.93 -44.78 -11.04
N GLN A 373 -2.47 -43.53 -10.79
CA GLN A 373 -3.25 -42.51 -10.10
C GLN A 373 -4.45 -42.07 -10.92
N ILE A 374 -4.34 -41.91 -12.23
CA ILE A 374 -5.46 -41.63 -13.12
C ILE A 374 -6.54 -42.71 -13.02
N GLY A 375 -6.13 -43.97 -12.84
CA GLY A 375 -6.98 -45.07 -12.40
C GLY A 375 -8.03 -45.55 -13.38
N THR A 376 -8.06 -45.09 -14.62
CA THR A 376 -8.96 -45.65 -15.63
C THR A 376 -8.52 -47.06 -16.02
N GLU A 377 -9.45 -47.94 -16.43
CA GLU A 377 -9.16 -49.29 -16.86
C GLU A 377 -8.06 -49.34 -17.95
N SER A 378 -8.10 -48.42 -18.90
CA SER A 378 -7.08 -48.30 -19.95
C SER A 378 -5.72 -47.92 -19.38
N ALA A 379 -5.63 -46.98 -18.43
CA ALA A 379 -4.38 -46.59 -17.80
C ALA A 379 -3.80 -47.71 -16.95
N LEU A 380 -4.63 -48.42 -16.16
CA LEU A 380 -4.21 -49.53 -15.32
C LEU A 380 -3.70 -50.71 -16.16
N ARG A 381 -4.38 -51.07 -17.26
CA ARG A 381 -3.94 -52.12 -18.18
C ARG A 381 -2.57 -51.79 -18.78
N THR A 382 -2.34 -50.57 -19.20
CA THR A 382 -1.03 -50.15 -19.72
C THR A 382 0.08 -50.36 -18.70
N VAL A 383 -0.11 -49.99 -17.45
CA VAL A 383 0.91 -50.14 -16.41
C VAL A 383 1.10 -51.62 -16.04
N ALA A 384 0.03 -52.42 -16.01
CA ALA A 384 0.07 -53.84 -15.68
C ALA A 384 0.95 -54.70 -16.64
N GLU A 385 1.22 -54.22 -17.85
CA GLU A 385 2.12 -54.90 -18.80
C GLU A 385 3.59 -54.94 -18.34
N TYR A 386 3.97 -54.11 -17.35
CA TYR A 386 5.34 -53.94 -16.87
C TYR A 386 5.65 -54.70 -15.57
N THR A 387 4.95 -55.81 -15.28
CA THR A 387 5.16 -56.64 -14.07
C THR A 387 6.51 -57.35 -14.04
N ASP A 388 7.13 -57.61 -15.19
CA ASP A 388 8.35 -58.39 -15.34
C ASP A 388 9.55 -57.56 -15.85
N VAL A 389 9.52 -56.23 -15.65
CA VAL A 389 10.62 -55.34 -16.08
C VAL A 389 11.70 -55.22 -14.99
N ASP A 390 12.94 -54.93 -15.40
CA ASP A 390 14.07 -54.75 -14.47
C ASP A 390 13.98 -53.48 -13.63
N ASN A 391 13.11 -52.52 -13.98
CA ASN A 391 12.86 -51.32 -13.19
C ASN A 391 11.95 -51.64 -11.99
N TYR A 392 12.53 -51.83 -10.82
CA TYR A 392 11.82 -52.20 -9.59
C TYR A 392 10.66 -51.24 -9.24
N LEU A 393 10.86 -49.93 -9.40
CA LEU A 393 9.81 -48.93 -9.11
C LEU A 393 8.63 -49.05 -10.07
N LEU A 394 8.89 -49.22 -11.37
CA LEU A 394 7.84 -49.42 -12.37
C LEU A 394 7.15 -50.78 -12.16
N GLN A 395 7.92 -51.85 -11.88
CA GLN A 395 7.37 -53.16 -11.54
C GLN A 395 6.42 -53.11 -10.35
N HIS A 396 6.79 -52.34 -9.32
CA HIS A 396 5.94 -52.16 -8.14
C HIS A 396 4.59 -51.47 -8.46
N GLU A 397 4.61 -50.42 -9.28
CA GLU A 397 3.38 -49.77 -9.75
C GLU A 397 2.55 -50.67 -10.66
N ALA A 398 3.20 -51.49 -11.49
CA ALA A 398 2.55 -52.48 -12.36
C ALA A 398 1.80 -53.56 -11.55
N LYS A 399 2.42 -54.09 -10.50
CA LYS A 399 1.77 -55.06 -9.60
C LYS A 399 0.56 -54.49 -8.90
N LYS A 400 0.64 -53.21 -8.46
CA LYS A 400 -0.50 -52.51 -7.87
C LYS A 400 -1.64 -52.28 -8.87
N ALA A 401 -1.30 -51.93 -10.11
CA ALA A 401 -2.29 -51.73 -11.16
C ALA A 401 -3.01 -53.07 -11.51
N SER A 402 -2.26 -54.19 -11.57
CA SER A 402 -2.86 -55.51 -11.78
C SER A 402 -3.82 -55.89 -10.68
N ALA A 403 -3.46 -55.66 -9.39
CA ALA A 403 -4.34 -55.95 -8.26
C ALA A 403 -5.64 -55.11 -8.31
N CYS A 404 -5.56 -53.82 -8.68
CA CYS A 404 -6.76 -52.98 -8.85
C CYS A 404 -7.68 -53.49 -9.98
N LEU A 405 -7.11 -54.05 -11.07
CA LEU A 405 -7.92 -54.62 -12.16
C LEU A 405 -8.63 -55.90 -11.74
N GLU A 406 -7.97 -56.76 -10.95
CA GLU A 406 -8.54 -58.02 -10.42
C GLU A 406 -9.71 -57.72 -9.48
N GLU A 407 -9.55 -56.79 -8.53
CA GLU A 407 -10.61 -56.35 -7.61
C GLU A 407 -11.83 -55.79 -8.35
N THR A 408 -11.61 -54.98 -9.41
CA THR A 408 -12.70 -54.41 -10.22
C THR A 408 -13.47 -55.48 -10.98
N THR A 409 -12.78 -56.58 -11.39
CA THR A 409 -13.39 -57.69 -12.11
C THR A 409 -14.21 -58.61 -11.19
N GLU A 410 -13.84 -58.74 -9.92
CA GLU A 410 -14.59 -59.50 -8.92
C GLU A 410 -15.89 -58.79 -8.44
N LEU A 411 -15.94 -57.45 -8.57
CA LEU A 411 -17.09 -56.66 -8.17
C LEU A 411 -18.13 -56.42 -9.29
N ALA A 412 -17.82 -56.75 -10.55
CA ALA A 412 -18.68 -56.59 -11.72
C ALA A 412 -19.42 -57.88 -12.09
#